data_c78a260eb72b57d0f58b2c8f2b853d43
#
_entry.id   c78a260eb72b57d0f58b2c8f2b853d43
#
_cell.length_a   1.000
_cell.length_b   1.000
_cell.length_c   1.000
_cell.angle_alpha   90.00
_cell.angle_beta   90.00
_cell.angle_gamma   90.00
#
_symmetry.space_group_name_H-M   'P 1'
#
loop_
_entity.id
_entity.type
_entity.pdbx_description
1 polymer ?
#
loop_
_entity_poly.entity_id
_entity_poly.type
_entity_poly.pdbx_seq_one_letter_code
_entity_poly.pdbx_strand_id
1 'polypeptide(L)'
;MNRFVLIFAWAVLNFPAAQAATDAPSAVAQCPRVLQHTVLRLQDEKPQALCQYAGQVVVVVNTASFCGFTPQYKGLEALYAKYKDQGLVVLGFPSNDFSQEPDSNAKIADFCENTFGVKFPMFVKTTVRGADAIPLFKQLSEQTGTTPKWNFYKYVISRDGQHIKSFSSMTGPQDKSFVQEIEKQLALKGAIQ
;
A
#
# COMPACT_ATOMS: atom_id res chain seq x y z
N MET A 1 77.38 -51.83 -8.28
CA MET A 1 76.23 -51.80 -7.35
C MET A 1 75.62 -50.39 -7.43
N ASN A 2 74.66 -50.20 -8.36
CA ASN A 2 73.91 -48.91 -8.58
C ASN A 2 72.56 -48.98 -7.91
N ARG A 3 72.36 -48.08 -6.96
CA ARG A 3 71.07 -47.89 -6.32
C ARG A 3 70.38 -46.75 -7.06
N PHE A 4 69.28 -47.06 -7.80
CA PHE A 4 68.34 -46.09 -8.36
C PHE A 4 67.38 -45.67 -7.27
N VAL A 5 67.35 -44.34 -6.99
CA VAL A 5 66.33 -43.71 -6.12
C VAL A 5 65.27 -43.17 -7.03
N LEU A 6 64.04 -43.75 -6.94
CA LEU A 6 62.85 -43.26 -7.61
C LEU A 6 62.20 -42.16 -6.74
N ILE A 7 62.24 -40.92 -7.26
CA ILE A 7 61.56 -39.77 -6.65
C ILE A 7 60.13 -39.76 -7.21
N PHE A 8 59.12 -40.07 -6.37
CA PHE A 8 57.71 -39.85 -6.70
C PHE A 8 57.33 -38.39 -6.50
N ALA A 9 57.08 -37.66 -7.60
CA ALA A 9 56.51 -36.34 -7.56
C ALA A 9 54.99 -36.45 -7.36
N TRP A 10 54.51 -35.95 -6.22
CA TRP A 10 53.08 -35.78 -5.97
C TRP A 10 52.57 -34.49 -6.63
N ALA A 11 51.75 -34.60 -7.67
CA ALA A 11 51.06 -33.50 -8.25
C ALA A 11 49.85 -33.11 -7.36
N VAL A 12 49.92 -31.98 -6.71
CA VAL A 12 48.80 -31.41 -5.95
C VAL A 12 47.84 -30.76 -6.94
N LEU A 13 46.69 -31.40 -7.20
CA LEU A 13 45.61 -30.85 -7.98
C LEU A 13 44.88 -29.81 -7.13
N ASN A 14 45.11 -28.52 -7.38
CA ASN A 14 44.33 -27.42 -6.83
C ASN A 14 42.99 -27.35 -7.58
N PHE A 15 41.91 -27.80 -6.97
CA PHE A 15 40.53 -27.51 -7.41
C PHE A 15 40.16 -26.10 -6.93
N PRO A 16 39.73 -25.18 -7.83
CA PRO A 16 39.15 -23.93 -7.38
C PRO A 16 37.82 -24.22 -6.66
N ALA A 17 37.72 -23.82 -5.41
CA ALA A 17 36.49 -23.84 -4.66
C ALA A 17 35.48 -22.89 -5.36
N ALA A 18 34.45 -23.46 -5.96
CA ALA A 18 33.31 -22.68 -6.43
C ALA A 18 32.64 -22.03 -5.21
N GLN A 19 32.80 -20.71 -5.09
CA GLN A 19 32.04 -19.89 -4.15
C GLN A 19 30.58 -19.94 -4.58
N ALA A 20 29.77 -20.71 -3.87
CA ALA A 20 28.32 -20.59 -3.97
C ALA A 20 27.94 -19.17 -3.56
N ALA A 21 27.44 -18.40 -4.51
CA ALA A 21 26.78 -17.13 -4.22
C ALA A 21 25.56 -17.46 -3.33
N THR A 22 25.66 -17.14 -2.05
CA THR A 22 24.53 -17.17 -1.15
C THR A 22 23.62 -16.01 -1.58
N ASP A 23 22.56 -16.31 -2.32
CA ASP A 23 21.45 -15.39 -2.51
C ASP A 23 20.97 -14.99 -1.12
N ALA A 24 21.29 -13.77 -0.71
CA ALA A 24 20.75 -13.19 0.49
C ALA A 24 19.22 -13.16 0.33
N PRO A 25 18.43 -13.69 1.28
CA PRO A 25 16.98 -13.61 1.20
C PRO A 25 16.63 -12.12 1.05
N SER A 26 15.87 -11.77 0.01
CA SER A 26 15.36 -10.42 -0.18
C SER A 26 14.66 -10.02 1.13
N ALA A 27 15.15 -8.95 1.79
CA ALA A 27 14.61 -8.50 3.05
C ALA A 27 13.12 -8.23 2.86
N VAL A 28 12.27 -9.07 3.41
CA VAL A 28 10.83 -8.86 3.42
C VAL A 28 10.63 -7.53 4.13
N ALA A 29 10.10 -6.52 3.43
CA ALA A 29 9.87 -5.20 3.99
C ALA A 29 9.07 -5.36 5.28
N GLN A 30 9.63 -4.87 6.39
CA GLN A 30 8.95 -4.95 7.69
C GLN A 30 7.63 -4.20 7.60
N CYS A 31 6.54 -4.82 8.05
CA CYS A 31 5.22 -4.19 7.99
C CYS A 31 5.19 -2.92 8.84
N PRO A 32 5.00 -1.73 8.25
CA PRO A 32 4.88 -0.48 9.00
C PRO A 32 3.71 -0.53 9.99
N ARG A 33 3.88 0.08 11.17
CA ARG A 33 2.83 0.09 12.21
C ARG A 33 1.46 0.55 11.67
N VAL A 34 1.44 1.53 10.79
CA VAL A 34 0.22 2.07 10.18
C VAL A 34 -0.50 1.05 9.26
N LEU A 35 0.18 -0.02 8.84
CA LEU A 35 -0.40 -1.09 8.04
C LEU A 35 -0.63 -2.39 8.85
N GLN A 36 -0.32 -2.43 10.15
CA GLN A 36 -0.53 -3.60 11.02
C GLN A 36 -2.01 -3.76 11.40
N HIS A 37 -2.89 -3.77 10.41
CA HIS A 37 -4.34 -3.92 10.55
C HIS A 37 -4.86 -5.00 9.61
N THR A 38 -5.93 -5.68 10.03
CA THR A 38 -6.70 -6.57 9.18
C THR A 38 -8.08 -5.98 8.98
N VAL A 39 -8.52 -5.88 7.74
CA VAL A 39 -9.82 -5.31 7.33
C VAL A 39 -10.53 -6.29 6.40
N LEU A 40 -11.83 -6.17 6.25
CA LEU A 40 -12.60 -7.04 5.35
C LEU A 40 -12.69 -6.40 3.95
N ARG A 41 -12.48 -7.20 2.91
CA ARG A 41 -12.65 -6.76 1.52
C ARG A 41 -14.13 -6.47 1.22
N LEU A 42 -14.38 -5.50 0.38
CA LEU A 42 -15.75 -5.11 0.03
C LEU A 42 -16.49 -6.20 -0.76
N GLN A 43 -15.78 -6.92 -1.65
CA GLN A 43 -16.39 -7.83 -2.62
C GLN A 43 -16.88 -9.15 -2.01
N ASP A 44 -16.19 -9.66 -0.99
CA ASP A 44 -16.46 -11.00 -0.44
C ASP A 44 -16.35 -11.07 1.09
N GLU A 45 -16.15 -9.91 1.73
CA GLU A 45 -16.01 -9.73 3.17
C GLU A 45 -14.94 -10.63 3.82
N LYS A 46 -13.96 -11.11 3.03
CA LYS A 46 -12.84 -11.89 3.57
C LYS A 46 -11.80 -10.99 4.21
N PRO A 47 -11.19 -11.45 5.32
CA PRO A 47 -10.11 -10.73 5.97
C PRO A 47 -8.91 -10.51 5.04
N GLN A 48 -8.37 -9.29 5.09
CA GLN A 48 -7.18 -8.89 4.35
C GLN A 48 -6.23 -8.12 5.25
N ALA A 49 -5.03 -8.65 5.44
CA ALA A 49 -3.98 -7.97 6.19
C ALA A 49 -3.39 -6.85 5.33
N LEU A 50 -3.37 -5.61 5.84
CA LEU A 50 -2.81 -4.47 5.10
C LEU A 50 -1.28 -4.54 5.00
N CYS A 51 -0.63 -5.38 5.80
CA CYS A 51 0.80 -5.68 5.69
C CYS A 51 1.24 -6.18 4.30
N GLN A 52 0.33 -6.74 3.50
CA GLN A 52 0.63 -7.13 2.11
C GLN A 52 1.04 -5.94 1.23
N TYR A 53 0.74 -4.72 1.65
CA TYR A 53 1.11 -3.48 0.95
C TYR A 53 2.39 -2.84 1.51
N ALA A 54 3.10 -3.53 2.42
CA ALA A 54 4.40 -3.06 2.93
C ALA A 54 5.38 -2.83 1.77
N GLY A 55 6.14 -1.73 1.84
CA GLY A 55 7.07 -1.33 0.78
C GLY A 55 6.42 -0.61 -0.40
N GLN A 56 5.09 -0.47 -0.44
CA GLN A 56 4.38 0.35 -1.42
C GLN A 56 4.09 1.75 -0.88
N VAL A 57 3.91 2.72 -1.77
CA VAL A 57 3.27 4.00 -1.44
C VAL A 57 1.78 3.74 -1.35
N VAL A 58 1.16 4.05 -0.21
CA VAL A 58 -0.25 3.74 0.03
C VAL A 58 -1.06 5.02 0.10
N VAL A 59 -2.13 5.09 -0.68
CA VAL A 59 -3.17 6.12 -0.55
C VAL A 59 -4.37 5.51 0.15
N VAL A 60 -4.68 5.97 1.36
CA VAL A 60 -5.92 5.63 2.07
C VAL A 60 -6.93 6.72 1.81
N VAL A 61 -8.15 6.37 1.40
CA VAL A 61 -9.24 7.32 1.12
C VAL A 61 -10.57 6.82 1.69
N ASN A 62 -11.28 7.67 2.44
CA ASN A 62 -12.66 7.40 2.82
C ASN A 62 -13.59 7.84 1.69
N THR A 63 -14.47 6.95 1.25
CA THR A 63 -15.30 7.14 0.05
C THR A 63 -16.79 7.18 0.38
N ALA A 64 -17.59 7.61 -0.58
CA ALA A 64 -19.04 7.57 -0.52
C ALA A 64 -19.67 7.54 -1.91
N SER A 65 -20.82 6.85 -2.05
CA SER A 65 -21.51 6.66 -3.32
C SER A 65 -22.37 7.87 -3.73
N PHE A 66 -22.90 8.65 -2.77
CA PHE A 66 -23.85 9.74 -3.02
C PHE A 66 -23.30 11.12 -2.62
N CYS A 67 -22.02 11.36 -2.87
CA CYS A 67 -21.33 12.59 -2.52
C CYS A 67 -21.03 13.46 -3.74
N GLY A 68 -21.03 14.79 -3.57
CA GLY A 68 -20.58 15.68 -4.65
C GLY A 68 -19.15 15.42 -5.11
N PHE A 69 -18.33 14.78 -4.27
CA PHE A 69 -16.95 14.38 -4.59
C PHE A 69 -16.83 12.96 -5.17
N THR A 70 -17.91 12.20 -5.32
CA THR A 70 -17.92 10.84 -5.88
C THR A 70 -17.23 10.74 -7.25
N PRO A 71 -17.26 11.75 -8.15
CA PRO A 71 -16.50 11.74 -9.40
C PRO A 71 -14.97 11.58 -9.21
N GLN A 72 -14.44 11.82 -7.99
CA GLN A 72 -13.01 11.58 -7.70
C GLN A 72 -12.60 10.11 -7.83
N TYR A 73 -13.54 9.15 -7.79
CA TYR A 73 -13.23 7.74 -8.09
C TYR A 73 -12.51 7.57 -9.43
N LYS A 74 -12.95 8.27 -10.49
CA LYS A 74 -12.27 8.22 -11.80
C LYS A 74 -10.81 8.66 -11.75
N GLY A 75 -10.54 9.72 -11.01
CA GLY A 75 -9.18 10.23 -10.86
C GLY A 75 -8.30 9.31 -10.00
N LEU A 76 -8.86 8.72 -8.93
CA LEU A 76 -8.16 7.74 -8.08
C LEU A 76 -7.84 6.47 -8.88
N GLU A 77 -8.77 5.97 -9.68
CA GLU A 77 -8.54 4.81 -10.55
C GLU A 77 -7.46 5.10 -11.61
N ALA A 78 -7.50 6.29 -12.23
CA ALA A 78 -6.49 6.71 -13.18
C ALA A 78 -5.08 6.79 -12.55
N LEU A 79 -4.97 7.29 -11.31
CA LEU A 79 -3.71 7.29 -10.57
C LEU A 79 -3.24 5.87 -10.25
N TYR A 80 -4.15 5.03 -9.77
CA TYR A 80 -3.83 3.63 -9.49
C TYR A 80 -3.34 2.91 -10.75
N ALA A 81 -4.07 3.01 -11.86
CA ALA A 81 -3.68 2.41 -13.13
C ALA A 81 -2.31 2.90 -13.62
N LYS A 82 -2.01 4.20 -13.45
CA LYS A 82 -0.73 4.82 -13.89
C LYS A 82 0.46 4.37 -13.05
N TYR A 83 0.30 4.22 -11.74
CA TYR A 83 1.43 4.09 -10.82
C TYR A 83 1.51 2.74 -10.09
N LYS A 84 0.54 1.82 -10.24
CA LYS A 84 0.54 0.52 -9.55
C LYS A 84 1.81 -0.29 -9.80
N ASP A 85 2.30 -0.31 -11.05
CA ASP A 85 3.51 -1.04 -11.43
C ASP A 85 4.79 -0.34 -10.92
N GLN A 86 4.67 0.90 -10.43
CA GLN A 86 5.73 1.64 -9.74
C GLN A 86 5.65 1.50 -8.21
N GLY A 87 4.66 0.75 -7.73
CA GLY A 87 4.46 0.46 -6.32
C GLY A 87 3.51 1.42 -5.60
N LEU A 88 2.52 2.01 -6.30
CA LEU A 88 1.39 2.69 -5.68
C LEU A 88 0.25 1.70 -5.44
N VAL A 89 -0.39 1.80 -4.28
CA VAL A 89 -1.71 1.22 -4.04
C VAL A 89 -2.68 2.28 -3.52
N VAL A 90 -3.92 2.21 -3.95
CA VAL A 90 -5.04 3.00 -3.40
C VAL A 90 -5.94 2.05 -2.61
N LEU A 91 -6.30 2.43 -1.38
CA LEU A 91 -7.14 1.67 -0.48
C LEU A 91 -8.40 2.48 -0.17
N GLY A 92 -9.55 2.05 -0.68
CA GLY A 92 -10.82 2.74 -0.52
C GLY A 92 -11.65 2.18 0.64
N PHE A 93 -12.11 3.08 1.50
CA PHE A 93 -12.92 2.74 2.68
C PHE A 93 -14.26 3.47 2.61
N PRO A 94 -15.32 2.84 2.10
CA PRO A 94 -16.67 3.40 2.15
C PRO A 94 -17.06 3.75 3.59
N SER A 95 -17.68 4.92 3.78
CA SER A 95 -18.11 5.35 5.11
C SER A 95 -19.46 6.05 5.07
N ASN A 96 -20.34 5.67 5.99
CA ASN A 96 -21.62 6.34 6.17
C ASN A 96 -21.60 7.42 7.26
N ASP A 97 -20.43 7.81 7.77
CA ASP A 97 -20.30 8.84 8.81
C ASP A 97 -20.81 10.22 8.36
N PHE A 98 -21.04 10.40 7.07
CA PHE A 98 -21.61 11.59 6.46
C PHE A 98 -22.93 11.32 5.74
N SER A 99 -23.59 10.18 6.04
CA SER A 99 -24.92 9.79 5.55
C SER A 99 -25.04 9.76 4.02
N GLN A 100 -23.98 9.29 3.32
CA GLN A 100 -23.90 9.29 1.87
C GLN A 100 -23.49 7.93 1.26
N GLU A 101 -23.68 6.83 1.99
CA GLU A 101 -23.44 5.47 1.49
C GLU A 101 -24.71 4.60 1.52
N PRO A 102 -24.87 3.64 0.59
CA PRO A 102 -25.91 2.62 0.67
C PRO A 102 -25.80 1.77 1.95
N ASP A 103 -26.91 1.12 2.30
CA ASP A 103 -26.98 0.32 3.53
C ASP A 103 -26.12 -0.95 3.48
N SER A 104 -25.91 -1.55 2.30
CA SER A 104 -25.18 -2.81 2.17
C SER A 104 -23.88 -2.69 1.39
N ASN A 105 -22.88 -3.48 1.79
CA ASN A 105 -21.59 -3.62 1.09
C ASN A 105 -21.77 -4.07 -0.36
N ALA A 106 -22.71 -4.99 -0.63
CA ALA A 106 -22.97 -5.47 -1.99
C ALA A 106 -23.42 -4.33 -2.94
N LYS A 107 -24.29 -3.42 -2.47
CA LYS A 107 -24.69 -2.25 -3.28
C LYS A 107 -23.54 -1.29 -3.51
N ILE A 108 -22.68 -1.11 -2.52
CA ILE A 108 -21.48 -0.27 -2.66
C ILE A 108 -20.51 -0.89 -3.67
N ALA A 109 -20.28 -2.21 -3.59
CA ALA A 109 -19.40 -2.92 -4.51
C ALA A 109 -19.90 -2.79 -5.96
N ASP A 110 -21.18 -3.07 -6.18
CA ASP A 110 -21.84 -2.93 -7.50
C ASP A 110 -21.70 -1.51 -8.05
N PHE A 111 -21.98 -0.50 -7.23
CA PHE A 111 -21.83 0.90 -7.62
C PHE A 111 -20.40 1.26 -8.03
N CYS A 112 -19.40 0.87 -7.22
CA CYS A 112 -17.99 1.17 -7.48
C CYS A 112 -17.51 0.49 -8.77
N GLU A 113 -17.88 -0.78 -8.98
CA GLU A 113 -17.46 -1.54 -10.15
C GLU A 113 -18.16 -1.08 -11.43
N ASN A 114 -19.50 -1.02 -11.42
CA ASN A 114 -20.29 -0.79 -12.62
C ASN A 114 -20.39 0.68 -13.02
N THR A 115 -20.30 1.63 -12.06
CA THR A 115 -20.41 3.06 -12.37
C THR A 115 -19.05 3.71 -12.62
N PHE A 116 -18.01 3.31 -11.86
CA PHE A 116 -16.69 3.95 -11.92
C PHE A 116 -15.56 3.03 -12.39
N GLY A 117 -15.83 1.73 -12.55
CA GLY A 117 -14.83 0.76 -12.98
C GLY A 117 -13.66 0.61 -12.00
N VAL A 118 -13.92 0.79 -10.70
CA VAL A 118 -12.89 0.77 -9.66
C VAL A 118 -12.20 -0.60 -9.62
N LYS A 119 -10.87 -0.59 -9.75
CA LYS A 119 -10.00 -1.78 -9.69
C LYS A 119 -9.06 -1.77 -8.48
N PHE A 120 -8.85 -0.62 -7.86
CA PHE A 120 -8.07 -0.57 -6.63
C PHE A 120 -8.83 -1.25 -5.47
N PRO A 121 -8.10 -1.78 -4.46
CA PRO A 121 -8.71 -2.46 -3.30
C PRO A 121 -9.73 -1.60 -2.56
N MET A 122 -10.92 -2.15 -2.37
CA MET A 122 -12.00 -1.57 -1.60
C MET A 122 -12.33 -2.46 -0.39
N PHE A 123 -12.68 -1.83 0.73
CA PHE A 123 -13.00 -2.51 1.99
C PHE A 123 -14.45 -2.28 2.39
N VAL A 124 -14.95 -3.07 3.34
CA VAL A 124 -16.32 -2.95 3.83
C VAL A 124 -16.59 -1.56 4.40
N LYS A 125 -17.83 -1.15 4.33
CA LYS A 125 -18.29 0.10 4.93
C LYS A 125 -17.88 0.19 6.40
N THR A 126 -17.24 1.28 6.79
CA THR A 126 -16.65 1.42 8.11
C THR A 126 -16.76 2.85 8.66
N THR A 127 -16.56 2.99 9.97
CA THR A 127 -16.46 4.29 10.63
C THR A 127 -15.05 4.83 10.55
N VAL A 128 -14.89 6.08 10.12
CA VAL A 128 -13.59 6.73 9.85
C VAL A 128 -13.30 7.90 10.80
N ARG A 129 -14.25 8.28 11.67
CA ARG A 129 -14.09 9.37 12.65
C ARG A 129 -14.77 9.07 13.98
N GLY A 130 -14.41 9.85 15.00
CA GLY A 130 -14.98 9.68 16.34
C GLY A 130 -14.46 8.47 17.11
N ALA A 131 -15.13 8.14 18.21
CA ALA A 131 -14.69 7.07 19.11
C ALA A 131 -14.74 5.68 18.46
N ASP A 132 -15.67 5.47 17.53
CA ASP A 132 -15.88 4.19 16.84
C ASP A 132 -15.09 4.04 15.55
N ALA A 133 -14.24 5.02 15.20
CA ALA A 133 -13.36 4.90 14.03
C ALA A 133 -12.50 3.65 14.13
N ILE A 134 -12.33 2.93 13.00
CA ILE A 134 -11.43 1.77 12.98
C ILE A 134 -9.99 2.17 13.33
N PRO A 135 -9.18 1.27 13.89
CA PRO A 135 -7.83 1.59 14.37
C PRO A 135 -6.94 2.28 13.33
N LEU A 136 -7.05 1.89 12.06
CA LEU A 136 -6.33 2.55 10.95
C LEU A 136 -6.61 4.06 10.91
N PHE A 137 -7.88 4.48 10.91
CA PHE A 137 -8.22 5.90 10.81
C PHE A 137 -7.92 6.67 12.09
N LYS A 138 -7.98 6.04 13.28
CA LYS A 138 -7.49 6.64 14.52
C LYS A 138 -6.01 6.96 14.42
N GLN A 139 -5.21 5.98 13.99
CA GLN A 139 -3.76 6.14 13.84
C GLN A 139 -3.38 7.18 12.79
N LEU A 140 -4.06 7.20 11.64
CA LEU A 140 -3.85 8.22 10.60
C LEU A 140 -4.18 9.63 11.12
N SER A 141 -5.27 9.77 11.88
CA SER A 141 -5.68 11.03 12.48
C SER A 141 -4.67 11.51 13.54
N GLU A 142 -4.18 10.62 14.37
CA GLU A 142 -3.18 10.92 15.40
C GLU A 142 -1.85 11.38 14.78
N GLN A 143 -1.36 10.68 13.76
CA GLN A 143 -0.06 10.96 13.15
C GLN A 143 -0.07 12.23 12.29
N THR A 144 -1.22 12.58 11.70
CA THR A 144 -1.34 13.74 10.82
C THR A 144 -2.00 14.96 11.48
N GLY A 145 -2.57 14.79 12.67
CA GLY A 145 -3.41 15.82 13.30
C GLY A 145 -4.72 16.08 12.53
N THR A 146 -5.09 15.21 11.58
CA THR A 146 -6.22 15.42 10.68
C THR A 146 -7.16 14.24 10.65
N THR A 147 -8.37 14.44 11.16
CA THR A 147 -9.48 13.49 11.05
C THR A 147 -10.32 13.82 9.80
N PRO A 148 -10.89 12.84 9.08
CA PRO A 148 -11.80 13.10 7.97
C PRO A 148 -12.96 14.00 8.39
N LYS A 149 -13.10 15.18 7.74
CA LYS A 149 -14.20 16.13 7.98
C LYS A 149 -15.32 15.96 6.96
N TRP A 150 -15.06 15.20 5.91
CA TRP A 150 -16.01 14.86 4.85
C TRP A 150 -15.54 13.61 4.09
N ASN A 151 -16.32 13.14 3.12
CA ASN A 151 -15.92 12.05 2.22
C ASN A 151 -14.75 12.48 1.32
N PHE A 152 -13.97 11.52 0.83
CA PHE A 152 -12.81 11.71 -0.03
C PHE A 152 -11.66 12.49 0.61
N TYR A 153 -11.50 12.42 1.95
CA TYR A 153 -10.23 12.70 2.59
C TYR A 153 -9.21 11.63 2.22
N LYS A 154 -7.98 12.04 1.99
CA LYS A 154 -6.92 11.14 1.54
C LYS A 154 -5.70 11.25 2.45
N TYR A 155 -4.99 10.14 2.63
CA TYR A 155 -3.72 10.06 3.32
C TYR A 155 -2.72 9.36 2.39
N VAL A 156 -1.59 10.01 2.11
CA VAL A 156 -0.47 9.41 1.37
C VAL A 156 0.55 8.94 2.38
N ILE A 157 0.86 7.65 2.35
CA ILE A 157 1.78 6.98 3.27
C ILE A 157 3.01 6.55 2.47
N SER A 158 4.21 6.89 2.95
CA SER A 158 5.48 6.45 2.36
C SER A 158 5.68 4.94 2.44
N ARG A 159 6.62 4.41 1.66
CA ARG A 159 6.93 2.96 1.60
C ARG A 159 7.29 2.35 2.96
N ASP A 160 7.96 3.11 3.81
CA ASP A 160 8.38 2.73 5.16
C ASP A 160 7.32 3.06 6.23
N GLY A 161 6.23 3.74 5.85
CA GLY A 161 5.16 4.15 6.76
C GLY A 161 5.53 5.29 7.71
N GLN A 162 6.70 5.91 7.58
CA GLN A 162 7.17 6.96 8.49
C GLN A 162 6.65 8.35 8.13
N HIS A 163 6.40 8.60 6.85
CA HIS A 163 5.82 9.84 6.39
C HIS A 163 4.37 9.65 5.97
N ILE A 164 3.48 10.42 6.57
CA ILE A 164 2.05 10.42 6.22
C ILE A 164 1.60 11.86 6.01
N LYS A 165 0.97 12.12 4.87
CA LYS A 165 0.42 13.45 4.55
C LYS A 165 -1.05 13.34 4.22
N SER A 166 -1.87 14.17 4.89
CA SER A 166 -3.31 14.25 4.67
C SER A 166 -3.69 15.29 3.63
N PHE A 167 -4.79 15.03 2.92
CA PHE A 167 -5.40 15.93 1.93
C PHE A 167 -6.90 15.95 2.13
N SER A 168 -7.49 17.13 2.06
CA SER A 168 -8.94 17.31 2.20
C SER A 168 -9.71 16.80 0.97
N SER A 169 -11.04 16.76 1.08
CA SER A 169 -11.94 16.46 -0.05
C SER A 169 -11.75 17.40 -1.23
N MET A 170 -11.40 18.65 -0.95
CA MET A 170 -11.21 19.72 -1.97
C MET A 170 -9.99 19.47 -2.85
N THR A 171 -8.99 18.73 -2.37
CA THR A 171 -7.83 18.34 -3.17
C THR A 171 -8.19 17.14 -4.02
N GLY A 172 -8.42 17.34 -5.30
CA GLY A 172 -8.76 16.28 -6.25
C GLY A 172 -7.58 15.35 -6.54
N PRO A 173 -7.86 14.14 -7.05
CA PRO A 173 -6.78 13.19 -7.41
C PRO A 173 -5.83 13.68 -8.50
N GLN A 174 -6.26 14.66 -9.31
CA GLN A 174 -5.44 15.25 -10.38
C GLN A 174 -4.73 16.54 -9.95
N ASP A 175 -4.98 17.03 -8.74
CA ASP A 175 -4.35 18.25 -8.24
C ASP A 175 -2.84 18.07 -8.12
N LYS A 176 -2.11 19.07 -8.58
CA LYS A 176 -0.64 19.05 -8.62
C LYS A 176 -0.03 18.71 -7.27
N SER A 177 -0.55 19.25 -6.18
CA SER A 177 -0.04 18.99 -4.82
C SER A 177 -0.18 17.54 -4.39
N PHE A 178 -1.27 16.86 -4.79
CA PHE A 178 -1.51 15.46 -4.48
C PHE A 178 -0.64 14.53 -5.34
N VAL A 179 -0.63 14.78 -6.65
CA VAL A 179 0.19 14.00 -7.58
C VAL A 179 1.68 14.11 -7.26
N GLN A 180 2.17 15.32 -7.00
CA GLN A 180 3.58 15.54 -6.63
C GLN A 180 3.96 14.84 -5.34
N GLU A 181 3.08 14.76 -4.34
CA GLU A 181 3.37 14.01 -3.12
C GLU A 181 3.51 12.51 -3.41
N ILE A 182 2.60 11.94 -4.21
CA ILE A 182 2.68 10.53 -4.63
C ILE A 182 3.98 10.28 -5.39
N GLU A 183 4.29 11.08 -6.40
CA GLU A 183 5.51 10.93 -7.22
C GLU A 183 6.78 11.07 -6.39
N LYS A 184 6.80 12.01 -5.44
CA LYS A 184 7.89 12.17 -4.49
C LYS A 184 8.11 10.90 -3.66
N GLN A 185 7.04 10.32 -3.11
CA GLN A 185 7.16 9.09 -2.30
C GLN A 185 7.53 7.87 -3.15
N LEU A 186 7.07 7.80 -4.41
CA LEU A 186 7.45 6.76 -5.35
C LEU A 186 8.93 6.82 -5.74
N ALA A 187 9.48 8.03 -5.90
CA ALA A 187 10.88 8.27 -6.24
C ALA A 187 11.85 7.90 -5.10
N LEU A 188 11.40 7.96 -3.84
CA LEU A 188 12.18 7.50 -2.70
C LEU A 188 12.27 5.98 -2.78
N LYS A 189 13.44 5.47 -3.17
CA LYS A 189 13.74 4.03 -3.05
C LYS A 189 13.59 3.70 -1.58
N GLY A 190 12.68 2.78 -1.24
CA GLY A 190 12.56 2.32 0.13
C GLY A 190 13.96 1.97 0.64
N ALA A 191 14.39 2.60 1.73
CA ALA A 191 15.59 2.17 2.43
C ALA A 191 15.29 0.74 2.92
N ILE A 192 15.76 -0.23 2.14
CA ILE A 192 15.88 -1.61 2.60
C ILE A 192 17.07 -1.57 3.56
N GLN A 193 16.80 -1.40 4.84
CA GLN A 193 17.76 -1.62 5.90
C GLN A 193 17.62 -3.06 6.38
#